data_1ebcb9e9c36f4e4dcb38278d9e58efd5
#
_entry.id   1ebcb9e9c36f4e4dcb38278d9e58efd5
#
_cell.length_a   1.000
_cell.length_b   1.000
_cell.length_c   1.000
_cell.angle_alpha   90.00
_cell.angle_beta   90.00
_cell.angle_gamma   90.00
#
_symmetry.space_group_name_H-M   'P 1'
#
loop_
_entity.id
_entity.type
_entity.pdbx_description
1 polymer ?
#
loop_
_entity_poly.entity_id
_entity_poly.type
_entity_poly.pdbx_seq_one_letter_code
_entity_poly.pdbx_strand_id
1 'polypeptide(L)'
;MSSKTIVVLGGGVGGQVAAEALRARLAPEHRIILVDRTLQQSLAASFPWLMTGDRRPEAITKDLRPLARRGVEVREEEIQAIVTNRQEVKTGAGLLNYDYLIIALGADLNPAAIPGMQEAAHTFYTLDGAVKLRDALPAFPGGRVVVVVA
;
A
#
# COMPACT_ATOMS: atom_id res chain seq x y z
N MET A 1 2.23 33.15 5.29
CA MET A 1 1.13 32.18 5.56
C MET A 1 1.64 31.21 6.62
N SER A 2 0.79 30.68 7.52
CA SER A 2 1.24 29.70 8.51
C SER A 2 1.59 28.37 7.83
N SER A 3 2.64 27.68 8.31
CA SER A 3 2.99 26.32 7.88
C SER A 3 1.80 25.38 8.08
N LYS A 4 1.58 24.47 7.14
CA LYS A 4 0.52 23.46 7.18
C LYS A 4 1.10 22.07 7.17
N THR A 5 0.43 21.14 7.86
CA THR A 5 0.75 19.73 7.89
C THR A 5 -0.27 18.95 7.04
N ILE A 6 0.22 18.30 6.01
CA ILE A 6 -0.56 17.42 5.14
C ILE A 6 -0.15 15.98 5.43
N VAL A 7 -1.08 15.15 5.85
CA VAL A 7 -0.85 13.73 6.10
C VAL A 7 -1.45 12.91 4.97
N VAL A 8 -0.66 12.00 4.43
CA VAL A 8 -1.05 11.03 3.40
C VAL A 8 -0.97 9.65 4.01
N LEU A 9 -2.10 8.96 4.11
CA LEU A 9 -2.20 7.61 4.65
C LEU A 9 -2.17 6.59 3.51
N GLY A 10 -1.21 5.69 3.57
CA GLY A 10 -0.96 4.67 2.57
C GLY A 10 0.13 5.04 1.58
N GLY A 11 1.19 4.23 1.53
CA GLY A 11 2.35 4.36 0.64
C GLY A 11 2.22 3.64 -0.69
N GLY A 12 1.01 3.21 -1.07
CA GLY A 12 0.73 2.66 -2.39
C GLY A 12 0.89 3.70 -3.50
N VAL A 13 0.57 3.31 -4.75
CA VAL A 13 0.73 4.20 -5.92
C VAL A 13 0.02 5.54 -5.72
N GLY A 14 -1.22 5.51 -5.21
CA GLY A 14 -2.00 6.73 -5.00
C GLY A 14 -1.35 7.68 -3.98
N GLY A 15 -0.90 7.16 -2.84
CA GLY A 15 -0.27 7.97 -1.79
C GLY A 15 1.10 8.51 -2.19
N GLN A 16 1.92 7.72 -2.88
CA GLN A 16 3.21 8.19 -3.41
C GLN A 16 3.01 9.34 -4.39
N VAL A 17 2.13 9.16 -5.38
CA VAL A 17 1.84 10.20 -6.38
C VAL A 17 1.28 11.46 -5.73
N ALA A 18 0.39 11.31 -4.74
CA ALA A 18 -0.16 12.44 -3.99
C ALA A 18 0.95 13.20 -3.23
N ALA A 19 1.79 12.49 -2.48
CA ALA A 19 2.88 13.10 -1.71
C ALA A 19 3.89 13.83 -2.59
N GLU A 20 4.32 13.21 -3.70
CA GLU A 20 5.24 13.83 -4.67
C GLU A 20 4.60 15.04 -5.36
N ALA A 21 3.35 14.94 -5.78
CA ALA A 21 2.64 16.04 -6.41
C ALA A 21 2.42 17.23 -5.48
N LEU A 22 2.13 16.97 -4.19
CA LEU A 22 2.06 18.00 -3.16
C LEU A 22 3.44 18.67 -2.96
N ARG A 23 4.49 17.88 -2.82
CA ARG A 23 5.84 18.43 -2.62
C ARG A 23 6.32 19.28 -3.79
N ALA A 24 5.94 18.92 -5.01
CA ALA A 24 6.30 19.69 -6.20
C ALA A 24 5.55 21.02 -6.33
N ARG A 25 4.41 21.17 -5.68
CA ARG A 25 3.53 22.34 -5.83
C ARG A 25 3.47 23.25 -4.61
N LEU A 26 3.71 22.69 -3.43
CA LEU A 26 3.62 23.44 -2.18
C LEU A 26 4.98 24.03 -1.80
N ALA A 27 4.93 25.17 -1.12
CA ALA A 27 6.11 25.80 -0.57
C ALA A 27 6.80 24.92 0.51
N PRO A 28 8.14 24.99 0.65
CA PRO A 28 8.89 24.06 1.49
C PRO A 28 8.56 24.13 2.99
N GLU A 29 7.96 25.20 3.46
CA GLU A 29 7.51 25.36 4.84
C GLU A 29 6.34 24.45 5.22
N HIS A 30 5.57 23.93 4.23
CA HIS A 30 4.52 22.97 4.49
C HIS A 30 5.11 21.57 4.69
N ARG A 31 4.66 20.88 5.74
CA ARG A 31 5.04 19.48 6.01
C ARG A 31 4.15 18.53 5.24
N ILE A 32 4.76 17.57 4.59
CA ILE A 32 4.07 16.46 3.92
C ILE A 32 4.57 15.18 4.57
N ILE A 33 3.67 14.42 5.16
CA ILE A 33 3.97 13.20 5.92
C ILE A 33 3.25 12.04 5.24
N LEU A 34 4.00 11.06 4.76
CA LEU A 34 3.48 9.80 4.24
C LEU A 34 3.60 8.73 5.31
N VAL A 35 2.49 8.10 5.65
CA VAL A 35 2.42 7.04 6.67
C VAL A 35 1.97 5.74 6.03
N ASP A 36 2.72 4.67 6.24
CA ASP A 36 2.34 3.30 5.84
C ASP A 36 2.88 2.31 6.87
N ARG A 37 2.24 1.16 7.00
CA ARG A 37 2.69 0.06 7.87
C ARG A 37 3.99 -0.59 7.39
N THR A 38 4.36 -0.40 6.12
CA THR A 38 5.60 -0.86 5.51
C THR A 38 6.14 0.16 4.53
N LEU A 39 7.46 0.32 4.51
CA LEU A 39 8.13 1.17 3.53
C LEU A 39 8.55 0.42 2.26
N GLN A 40 8.19 -0.86 2.14
CA GLN A 40 8.40 -1.66 0.94
C GLN A 40 7.10 -1.73 0.14
N GLN A 41 7.10 -1.08 -1.03
CA GLN A 41 5.92 -1.03 -1.89
C GLN A 41 6.13 -1.83 -3.16
N SER A 42 5.21 -2.75 -3.42
CA SER A 42 5.21 -3.58 -4.62
C SER A 42 4.24 -3.05 -5.67
N LEU A 43 4.66 -3.11 -6.92
CA LEU A 43 3.82 -2.73 -8.05
C LEU A 43 2.81 -3.85 -8.36
N ALA A 44 1.58 -3.70 -7.86
CA ALA A 44 0.52 -4.71 -7.99
C ALA A 44 0.22 -5.10 -9.45
N ALA A 45 0.32 -4.16 -10.40
CA ALA A 45 0.19 -4.45 -11.82
C ALA A 45 1.22 -5.48 -12.34
N SER A 46 2.30 -5.75 -11.60
CA SER A 46 3.32 -6.75 -11.94
C SER A 46 3.07 -8.13 -11.32
N PHE A 47 2.06 -8.31 -10.48
CA PHE A 47 1.77 -9.60 -9.84
C PHE A 47 1.43 -10.74 -10.83
N PRO A 48 0.77 -10.50 -11.99
CA PRO A 48 0.63 -11.54 -13.00
C PRO A 48 1.95 -12.13 -13.49
N TRP A 49 2.98 -11.29 -13.71
CA TRP A 49 4.32 -11.77 -14.09
C TRP A 49 5.09 -12.40 -12.95
N LEU A 50 4.76 -12.04 -11.71
CA LEU A 50 5.32 -12.69 -10.53
C LEU A 50 4.77 -14.11 -10.38
N MET A 51 3.44 -14.29 -10.52
CA MET A 51 2.82 -15.61 -10.40
C MET A 51 3.21 -16.57 -11.52
N THR A 52 3.58 -16.07 -12.72
CA THR A 52 4.11 -16.89 -13.82
C THR A 52 5.62 -17.14 -13.72
N GLY A 53 6.32 -16.49 -12.79
CA GLY A 53 7.75 -16.64 -12.61
C GLY A 53 8.61 -15.73 -13.51
N ASP A 54 7.99 -14.89 -14.34
CA ASP A 54 8.70 -13.96 -15.25
C ASP A 54 9.38 -12.81 -14.50
N ARG A 55 8.93 -12.53 -13.27
CA ARG A 55 9.54 -11.50 -12.40
C ARG A 55 9.76 -12.04 -11.00
N ARG A 56 10.76 -11.48 -10.32
CA ARG A 56 11.03 -11.74 -8.91
C ARG A 56 10.45 -10.63 -8.03
N PRO A 57 10.11 -10.90 -6.75
CA PRO A 57 9.59 -9.91 -5.82
C PRO A 57 10.45 -8.64 -5.74
N GLU A 58 11.78 -8.80 -5.69
CA GLU A 58 12.71 -7.68 -5.54
C GLU A 58 12.71 -6.73 -6.75
N ALA A 59 12.41 -7.26 -7.94
CA ALA A 59 12.35 -6.48 -9.17
C ALA A 59 11.10 -5.58 -9.27
N ILE A 60 10.07 -5.87 -8.48
CA ILE A 60 8.79 -5.16 -8.49
C ILE A 60 8.50 -4.42 -7.18
N THR A 61 9.42 -4.49 -6.21
CA THR A 61 9.32 -3.82 -4.92
C THR A 61 10.29 -2.66 -4.83
N LYS A 62 9.86 -1.55 -4.27
CA LYS A 62 10.66 -0.34 -4.06
C LYS A 62 10.55 0.14 -2.62
N ASP A 63 11.65 0.68 -2.12
CA ASP A 63 11.71 1.37 -0.83
C ASP A 63 11.16 2.80 -0.95
N LEU A 64 10.35 3.22 0.01
CA LEU A 64 9.78 4.56 0.09
C LEU A 64 10.71 5.58 0.76
N ARG A 65 11.71 5.14 1.53
CA ARG A 65 12.64 6.05 2.24
C ARG A 65 13.30 7.10 1.35
N PRO A 66 13.61 6.85 0.07
CA PRO A 66 14.14 7.89 -0.81
C PRO A 66 13.24 9.12 -1.01
N LEU A 67 11.94 9.04 -0.73
CA LEU A 67 11.04 10.19 -0.74
C LEU A 67 11.43 11.26 0.28
N ALA A 68 12.11 10.88 1.36
CA ALA A 68 12.63 11.82 2.36
C ALA A 68 13.64 12.82 1.74
N ARG A 69 14.45 12.38 0.80
CA ARG A 69 15.39 13.25 0.07
C ARG A 69 14.69 14.28 -0.81
N ARG A 70 13.43 14.06 -1.12
CA ARG A 70 12.58 14.96 -1.89
C ARG A 70 11.74 15.87 -1.02
N GLY A 71 11.90 15.82 0.32
CA GLY A 71 11.18 16.67 1.28
C GLY A 71 9.81 16.13 1.69
N VAL A 72 9.58 14.81 1.58
CA VAL A 72 8.43 14.11 2.15
C VAL A 72 8.90 13.37 3.39
N GLU A 73 8.31 13.65 4.54
CA GLU A 73 8.54 12.89 5.76
C GLU A 73 7.88 11.51 5.61
N VAL A 74 8.63 10.42 5.72
CA VAL A 74 8.12 9.05 5.55
C VAL A 74 8.13 8.36 6.90
N ARG A 75 7.01 7.78 7.31
CA ARG A 75 6.83 7.08 8.57
C ARG A 75 6.35 5.66 8.36
N GLU A 76 7.07 4.72 8.96
CA GLU A 76 6.67 3.32 9.03
C GLU A 76 5.87 3.10 10.31
N GLU A 77 4.56 3.30 10.22
CA GLU A 77 3.66 3.25 11.37
C GLU A 77 2.33 2.63 10.95
N GLU A 78 1.76 1.80 11.83
CA GLU A 78 0.43 1.25 11.64
C GLU A 78 -0.64 2.28 11.99
N ILE A 79 -1.57 2.52 11.07
CA ILE A 79 -2.69 3.44 11.26
C ILE A 79 -3.79 2.70 12.02
N GLN A 80 -4.12 3.17 13.21
CA GLN A 80 -5.09 2.55 14.10
C GLN A 80 -6.48 3.22 14.04
N ALA A 81 -6.51 4.55 13.92
CA ALA A 81 -7.77 5.30 13.84
C ALA A 81 -7.58 6.68 13.21
N ILE A 82 -8.66 7.20 12.63
CA ILE A 82 -8.75 8.57 12.12
C ILE A 82 -9.83 9.28 12.92
N VAL A 83 -9.46 10.35 13.63
CA VAL A 83 -10.35 11.14 14.48
C VAL A 83 -10.58 12.49 13.82
N THR A 84 -11.53 12.53 12.89
CA THR A 84 -11.75 13.66 11.98
C THR A 84 -12.14 14.97 12.69
N ASN A 85 -12.93 14.90 13.75
CA ASN A 85 -13.35 16.07 14.52
C ASN A 85 -12.21 16.73 15.32
N ARG A 86 -11.07 16.03 15.51
CA ARG A 86 -9.85 16.58 16.13
C ARG A 86 -8.72 16.80 15.14
N GLN A 87 -8.92 16.42 13.88
CA GLN A 87 -7.85 16.41 12.86
C GLN A 87 -6.62 15.61 13.31
N GLU A 88 -6.85 14.42 13.86
CA GLU A 88 -5.84 13.53 14.40
C GLU A 88 -5.88 12.16 13.72
N VAL A 89 -4.71 11.58 13.49
CA VAL A 89 -4.53 10.17 13.14
C VAL A 89 -3.82 9.50 14.32
N LYS A 90 -4.41 8.41 14.83
CA LYS A 90 -3.76 7.57 15.83
C LYS A 90 -2.96 6.50 15.10
N THR A 91 -1.66 6.42 15.41
CA THR A 91 -0.74 5.41 14.90
C THR A 91 -0.15 4.58 16.02
N GLY A 92 0.61 3.55 15.68
CA GLY A 92 1.35 2.75 16.66
C GLY A 92 2.38 3.56 17.45
N ALA A 93 2.89 4.67 16.89
CA ALA A 93 3.86 5.55 17.54
C ALA A 93 3.23 6.73 18.32
N GLY A 94 1.90 6.94 18.20
CA GLY A 94 1.19 8.02 18.90
C GLY A 94 0.20 8.77 18.04
N LEU A 95 -0.06 10.03 18.41
CA LEU A 95 -0.99 10.90 17.69
C LEU A 95 -0.25 11.78 16.68
N LEU A 96 -0.83 11.88 15.48
CA LEU A 96 -0.36 12.72 14.39
C LEU A 96 -1.45 13.72 14.02
N ASN A 97 -1.22 15.00 14.30
CA ASN A 97 -2.13 16.08 13.93
C ASN A 97 -1.94 16.49 12.48
N TYR A 98 -3.02 16.89 11.82
CA TYR A 98 -3.01 17.35 10.44
C TYR A 98 -3.90 18.58 10.21
N ASP A 99 -3.55 19.39 9.23
CA ASP A 99 -4.45 20.41 8.65
C ASP A 99 -5.25 19.81 7.48
N TYR A 100 -4.61 18.93 6.69
CA TYR A 100 -5.20 18.23 5.55
C TYR A 100 -4.84 16.76 5.60
N LEU A 101 -5.81 15.92 5.24
CA LEU A 101 -5.66 14.47 5.22
C LEU A 101 -5.99 13.91 3.85
N ILE A 102 -5.12 13.07 3.32
CA ILE A 102 -5.37 12.24 2.12
C ILE A 102 -5.38 10.78 2.56
N ILE A 103 -6.46 10.08 2.25
CA ILE A 103 -6.62 8.66 2.55
C ILE A 103 -6.43 7.87 1.27
N ALA A 104 -5.33 7.11 1.20
CA ALA A 104 -4.92 6.29 0.05
C ALA A 104 -4.54 4.86 0.48
N LEU A 105 -5.30 4.30 1.45
CA LEU A 105 -5.00 3.02 2.09
C LEU A 105 -5.24 1.81 1.18
N GLY A 106 -5.90 2.02 0.03
CA GLY A 106 -6.25 0.94 -0.89
C GLY A 106 -7.44 0.13 -0.41
N ALA A 107 -7.49 -1.13 -0.82
CA ALA A 107 -8.52 -2.09 -0.45
C ALA A 107 -7.86 -3.40 0.01
N ASP A 108 -8.59 -4.18 0.76
CA ASP A 108 -8.17 -5.51 1.17
C ASP A 108 -9.18 -6.55 0.70
N LEU A 109 -8.75 -7.80 0.57
CA LEU A 109 -9.62 -8.89 0.19
C LEU A 109 -10.44 -9.36 1.40
N ASN A 110 -11.70 -9.70 1.17
CA ASN A 110 -12.54 -10.36 2.14
C ASN A 110 -12.95 -11.76 1.66
N PRO A 111 -12.04 -12.75 1.66
CA PRO A 111 -12.33 -14.09 1.17
C PRO A 111 -13.40 -14.82 2.01
N ALA A 112 -13.58 -14.43 3.26
CA ALA A 112 -14.59 -14.99 4.14
C ALA A 112 -16.04 -14.64 3.71
N ALA A 113 -16.21 -13.65 2.83
CA ALA A 113 -17.53 -13.32 2.26
C ALA A 113 -18.08 -14.41 1.33
N ILE A 114 -17.24 -15.31 0.83
CA ILE A 114 -17.63 -16.43 -0.05
C ILE A 114 -17.27 -17.73 0.66
N PRO A 115 -18.27 -18.58 1.02
CA PRO A 115 -18.00 -19.83 1.71
C PRO A 115 -17.01 -20.72 0.95
N GLY A 116 -15.98 -21.22 1.65
CA GLY A 116 -14.93 -22.07 1.10
C GLY A 116 -13.84 -21.36 0.29
N MET A 117 -13.95 -20.05 0.07
CA MET A 117 -12.97 -19.29 -0.72
C MET A 117 -11.62 -19.21 -0.02
N GLN A 118 -11.63 -19.01 1.28
CA GLN A 118 -10.41 -18.84 2.08
C GLN A 118 -9.55 -20.12 2.10
N GLU A 119 -10.19 -21.28 2.09
CA GLU A 119 -9.53 -22.58 2.15
C GLU A 119 -9.11 -23.12 0.78
N ALA A 120 -9.88 -22.80 -0.26
CA ALA A 120 -9.74 -23.44 -1.57
C ALA A 120 -9.10 -22.57 -2.64
N ALA A 121 -9.03 -21.25 -2.45
CA ALA A 121 -8.56 -20.34 -3.50
C ALA A 121 -7.17 -19.79 -3.24
N HIS A 122 -6.43 -19.61 -4.32
CA HIS A 122 -5.23 -18.77 -4.34
C HIS A 122 -5.60 -17.35 -4.77
N THR A 123 -4.80 -16.38 -4.40
CA THR A 123 -4.93 -14.99 -4.86
C THR A 123 -3.61 -14.47 -5.41
N PHE A 124 -3.69 -13.55 -6.37
CA PHE A 124 -2.54 -12.75 -6.80
C PHE A 124 -2.79 -11.24 -6.59
N TYR A 125 -3.72 -10.90 -5.71
CA TYR A 125 -3.99 -9.51 -5.34
C TYR A 125 -2.91 -8.91 -4.42
N THR A 126 -2.20 -9.76 -3.67
CA THR A 126 -1.10 -9.36 -2.79
C THR A 126 0.22 -9.97 -3.26
N LEU A 127 1.35 -9.37 -2.85
CA LEU A 127 2.69 -9.90 -3.15
C LEU A 127 2.84 -11.34 -2.65
N ASP A 128 2.48 -11.58 -1.40
CA ASP A 128 2.55 -12.91 -0.78
C ASP A 128 1.64 -13.93 -1.49
N GLY A 129 0.42 -13.52 -1.85
CA GLY A 129 -0.50 -14.36 -2.61
C GLY A 129 0.04 -14.74 -3.99
N ALA A 130 0.63 -13.78 -4.71
CA ALA A 130 1.25 -14.03 -6.01
C ALA A 130 2.46 -14.98 -5.92
N VAL A 131 3.27 -14.86 -4.85
CA VAL A 131 4.38 -15.78 -4.58
C VAL A 131 3.87 -17.19 -4.28
N LYS A 132 2.87 -17.32 -3.39
CA LYS A 132 2.26 -18.62 -3.09
C LYS A 132 1.65 -19.30 -4.33
N LEU A 133 0.99 -18.51 -5.17
CA LEU A 133 0.42 -19.03 -6.42
C LEU A 133 1.52 -19.48 -7.40
N ARG A 134 2.59 -18.69 -7.56
CA ARG A 134 3.77 -19.09 -8.36
C ARG A 134 4.31 -20.44 -7.91
N ASP A 135 4.44 -20.65 -6.60
CA ASP A 135 5.04 -21.85 -6.04
C ASP A 135 4.09 -23.06 -6.14
N ALA A 136 2.77 -22.82 -6.20
CA ALA A 136 1.76 -23.85 -6.35
C ALA A 136 1.55 -24.30 -7.83
N LEU A 137 1.71 -23.42 -8.80
CA LEU A 137 1.43 -23.70 -10.22
C LEU A 137 2.21 -24.89 -10.79
N PRO A 138 3.51 -25.11 -10.50
CA PRO A 138 4.27 -26.25 -11.01
C PRO A 138 3.74 -27.61 -10.55
N ALA A 139 3.06 -27.67 -9.41
CA ALA A 139 2.44 -28.88 -8.87
C ALA A 139 1.02 -29.12 -9.39
N PHE A 140 0.47 -28.22 -10.19
CA PHE A 140 -0.87 -28.37 -10.75
C PHE A 140 -0.88 -29.44 -11.83
N PRO A 141 -1.62 -30.55 -11.66
CA PRO A 141 -1.58 -31.69 -12.58
C PRO A 141 -2.34 -31.46 -13.90
N GLY A 142 -2.88 -30.27 -14.08
CA GLY A 142 -3.78 -29.95 -15.17
C GLY A 142 -5.26 -30.10 -14.80
N GLY A 143 -6.15 -29.59 -15.66
CA GLY A 143 -7.59 -29.62 -15.44
C GLY A 143 -8.25 -28.25 -15.56
N ARG A 144 -9.36 -28.04 -14.84
CA ARG A 144 -10.14 -26.82 -14.92
C ARG A 144 -9.56 -25.77 -13.96
N VAL A 145 -9.25 -24.59 -14.50
CA VAL A 145 -8.92 -23.40 -13.71
C VAL A 145 -10.11 -22.45 -13.77
N VAL A 146 -10.53 -21.93 -12.62
CA VAL A 146 -11.59 -20.94 -12.49
C VAL A 146 -11.00 -19.67 -11.90
N VAL A 147 -11.23 -18.54 -12.56
CA VAL A 147 -10.86 -17.22 -12.06
C VAL A 147 -12.13 -16.53 -11.58
N VAL A 148 -12.14 -16.15 -10.30
CA VAL A 148 -13.25 -15.42 -9.67
C VAL A 148 -12.86 -13.98 -9.53
N VAL A 149 -13.69 -13.08 -10.08
CA VAL A 149 -13.57 -11.63 -9.93
C VAL A 149 -14.81 -11.15 -9.21
N ALA A 150 -14.64 -10.51 -8.05
CA ALA A 150 -15.71 -10.00 -7.20
C ALA A 150 -15.59 -8.48 -7.00
#